data_6f4de5db732302aab9f4cbef792fc8c7
#
_entry.id   6f4de5db732302aab9f4cbef792fc8c7
#
_cell.length_a   1.000
_cell.length_b   1.000
_cell.length_c   1.000
_cell.angle_alpha   90.00
_cell.angle_beta   90.00
_cell.angle_gamma   90.00
#
_symmetry.space_group_name_H-M   'P 1'
#
loop_
_entity.id
_entity.type
_entity.pdbx_description
1 polymer ?
#
loop_
_entity_poly.entity_id
_entity_poly.type
_entity_poly.pdbx_seq_one_letter_code
_entity_poly.pdbx_strand_id
1 'polypeptide(L)'
;MKSMGRIYAMVLRYIYLLRRSWPRILELFYWPAVQLILWGFISQFFVTNSSWVAQASGVLMAAVLLWDVLFRAHLGVSLAFFEEMYSRNLGHLFVSPLRVSELIGALLTISLLRTLTGIGGAALLAIPLYDFSIFGLGLPLLGFFANLLVMGWAIGLLVSGLVLRFGLGAESFAWVSIFAIAPISGIYYPISVLPEWLQHVAWFLPSSHVFEGMRALMFEHNFRGDLMWQAAVLNILYLLL
;
A
#
# COMPACT_ATOMS: atom_id res chain seq x y z
N MET A 1 -24.26 -3.30 22.29
CA MET A 1 -23.93 -3.58 20.88
C MET A 1 -22.72 -4.51 20.83
N LYS A 2 -22.75 -5.55 19.96
CA LYS A 2 -21.58 -6.42 19.73
C LYS A 2 -20.44 -5.60 19.12
N SER A 3 -19.19 -5.96 19.38
CA SER A 3 -17.97 -5.27 18.88
C SER A 3 -18.01 -4.99 17.38
N MET A 4 -18.41 -5.97 16.57
CA MET A 4 -18.58 -5.83 15.12
C MET A 4 -19.55 -4.71 14.72
N GLY A 5 -20.62 -4.46 15.50
CA GLY A 5 -21.57 -3.37 15.21
C GLY A 5 -20.95 -1.99 15.40
N ARG A 6 -20.01 -1.82 16.35
CA ARG A 6 -19.29 -0.56 16.56
C ARG A 6 -18.27 -0.30 15.47
N ILE A 7 -17.53 -1.33 15.05
CA ILE A 7 -16.61 -1.25 13.90
C ILE A 7 -17.40 -0.85 12.63
N TYR A 8 -18.50 -1.54 12.36
CA TYR A 8 -19.36 -1.24 11.21
C TYR A 8 -19.88 0.19 11.22
N ALA A 9 -20.35 0.70 12.37
CA ALA A 9 -20.81 2.08 12.50
C ALA A 9 -19.70 3.09 12.19
N MET A 10 -18.45 2.85 12.64
CA MET A 10 -17.29 3.69 12.33
C MET A 10 -16.94 3.63 10.84
N VAL A 11 -16.94 2.45 10.23
CA VAL A 11 -16.68 2.29 8.79
C VAL A 11 -17.74 3.02 7.97
N LEU A 12 -19.03 2.88 8.32
CA LEU A 12 -20.10 3.63 7.66
C LEU A 12 -19.91 5.15 7.77
N ARG A 13 -19.50 5.65 8.94
CA ARG A 13 -19.19 7.07 9.13
C ARG A 13 -18.10 7.51 8.15
N TYR A 14 -16.99 6.78 8.01
CA TYR A 14 -15.93 7.09 7.06
C TYR A 14 -16.41 7.03 5.60
N ILE A 15 -17.25 6.06 5.25
CA ILE A 15 -17.85 5.97 3.91
C ILE A 15 -18.73 7.18 3.62
N TYR A 16 -19.57 7.62 4.57
CA TYR A 16 -20.40 8.81 4.40
C TYR A 16 -19.56 10.09 4.27
N LEU A 17 -18.49 10.24 5.04
CA LEU A 17 -17.54 11.35 4.90
C LEU A 17 -16.89 11.37 3.51
N LEU A 18 -16.46 10.20 3.03
CA LEU A 18 -15.91 10.06 1.69
C LEU A 18 -16.93 10.41 0.61
N ARG A 19 -18.13 9.84 0.69
CA ARG A 19 -19.22 10.06 -0.29
C ARG A 19 -19.66 11.52 -0.38
N ARG A 20 -19.64 12.25 0.72
CA ARG A 20 -20.04 13.67 0.77
C ARG A 20 -18.99 14.60 0.16
N SER A 21 -17.77 14.15 -0.05
CA SER A 21 -16.65 14.95 -0.56
C SER A 21 -16.22 14.44 -1.93
N TRP A 22 -16.72 15.06 -3.01
CA TRP A 22 -16.32 14.70 -4.37
C TRP A 22 -14.79 14.83 -4.63
N PRO A 23 -14.06 15.82 -4.03
CA PRO A 23 -12.61 15.88 -4.21
C PRO A 23 -11.89 14.63 -3.67
N ARG A 24 -12.35 14.08 -2.55
CA ARG A 24 -11.77 12.84 -1.98
C ARG A 24 -12.06 11.61 -2.83
N ILE A 25 -13.24 11.56 -3.46
CA ILE A 25 -13.57 10.48 -4.41
C ILE A 25 -12.67 10.59 -5.64
N LEU A 26 -12.49 11.80 -6.17
CA LEU A 26 -11.62 12.04 -7.31
C LEU A 26 -10.16 11.67 -6.98
N GLU A 27 -9.65 12.08 -5.83
CA GLU A 27 -8.30 11.75 -5.35
C GLU A 27 -8.06 10.24 -5.28
N LEU A 28 -9.09 9.47 -4.92
CA LEU A 28 -9.01 8.02 -4.84
C LEU A 28 -8.62 7.35 -6.17
N PHE A 29 -9.07 7.92 -7.29
CA PHE A 29 -8.79 7.42 -8.64
C PHE A 29 -7.67 8.19 -9.34
N TYR A 30 -7.51 9.47 -9.03
CA TYR A 30 -6.56 10.37 -9.71
C TYR A 30 -5.11 9.88 -9.58
N TRP A 31 -4.62 9.68 -8.35
CA TRP A 31 -3.24 9.30 -8.13
C TRP A 31 -2.86 7.96 -8.75
N PRO A 32 -3.66 6.86 -8.63
CA PRO A 32 -3.33 5.62 -9.33
C PRO A 32 -3.34 5.75 -10.84
N ALA A 33 -4.31 6.52 -11.37
CA ALA A 33 -4.38 6.74 -12.81
C ALA A 33 -3.16 7.53 -13.32
N VAL A 34 -2.75 8.59 -12.63
CA VAL A 34 -1.56 9.38 -12.98
C VAL A 34 -0.29 8.51 -12.93
N GLN A 35 -0.11 7.74 -11.86
CA GLN A 35 1.02 6.82 -11.72
C GLN A 35 1.02 5.77 -12.84
N LEU A 36 -0.12 5.15 -13.12
CA LEU A 36 -0.27 4.19 -14.19
C LEU A 36 0.07 4.78 -15.56
N ILE A 37 -0.45 5.97 -15.87
CA ILE A 37 -0.20 6.67 -17.15
C ILE A 37 1.28 7.01 -17.29
N LEU A 38 1.89 7.58 -16.26
CA LEU A 38 3.30 7.98 -16.27
C LEU A 38 4.21 6.77 -16.50
N TRP A 39 4.03 5.72 -15.70
CA TRP A 39 4.84 4.52 -15.81
C TRP A 39 4.51 3.70 -17.06
N GLY A 40 3.28 3.77 -17.55
CA GLY A 40 2.88 3.18 -18.81
C GLY A 40 3.59 3.82 -20.00
N PHE A 41 3.69 5.16 -20.07
CA PHE A 41 4.47 5.84 -21.10
C PHE A 41 5.98 5.53 -21.00
N ILE A 42 6.53 5.48 -19.79
CA ILE A 42 7.92 5.07 -19.59
C ILE A 42 8.14 3.65 -20.09
N SER A 43 7.23 2.73 -19.77
CA SER A 43 7.30 1.35 -20.24
C SER A 43 7.22 1.27 -21.77
N GLN A 44 6.30 1.99 -22.41
CA GLN A 44 6.20 2.05 -23.88
C GLN A 44 7.47 2.62 -24.53
N PHE A 45 8.03 3.70 -23.95
CA PHE A 45 9.30 4.26 -24.44
C PHE A 45 10.42 3.23 -24.42
N PHE A 46 10.52 2.43 -23.36
CA PHE A 46 11.52 1.37 -23.28
C PHE A 46 11.28 0.26 -24.31
N VAL A 47 10.04 -0.19 -24.47
CA VAL A 47 9.67 -1.23 -25.46
C VAL A 47 10.05 -0.83 -26.87
N THR A 48 9.82 0.43 -27.25
CA THR A 48 10.14 0.93 -28.62
C THR A 48 11.63 1.05 -28.89
N ASN A 49 12.46 1.18 -27.83
CA ASN A 49 13.90 1.41 -27.99
C ASN A 49 14.77 0.15 -27.75
N SER A 50 14.21 -0.96 -27.25
CA SER A 50 14.98 -2.17 -26.97
C SER A 50 14.08 -3.39 -26.82
N SER A 51 14.33 -4.45 -27.63
CA SER A 51 13.58 -5.71 -27.56
C SER A 51 13.76 -6.47 -26.24
N TRP A 52 14.91 -6.32 -25.57
CA TRP A 52 15.20 -6.92 -24.28
C TRP A 52 14.41 -6.27 -23.14
N VAL A 53 14.18 -4.96 -23.24
CA VAL A 53 13.45 -4.18 -22.24
C VAL A 53 11.93 -4.40 -22.36
N ALA A 54 11.44 -4.93 -23.46
CA ALA A 54 10.02 -5.24 -23.62
C ALA A 54 9.52 -6.23 -22.55
N GLN A 55 10.30 -7.23 -22.19
CA GLN A 55 9.96 -8.16 -21.10
C GLN A 55 9.97 -7.47 -19.72
N ALA A 56 10.85 -6.50 -19.52
CA ALA A 56 10.93 -5.74 -18.26
C ALA A 56 9.75 -4.77 -18.05
N SER A 57 9.06 -4.36 -19.13
CA SER A 57 7.96 -3.39 -19.04
C SER A 57 6.76 -3.90 -18.23
N GLY A 58 6.38 -5.17 -18.41
CA GLY A 58 5.33 -5.81 -17.63
C GLY A 58 5.65 -5.91 -16.15
N VAL A 59 6.92 -6.21 -15.82
CA VAL A 59 7.40 -6.26 -14.43
C VAL A 59 7.33 -4.88 -13.78
N LEU A 60 7.71 -3.83 -14.51
CA LEU A 60 7.63 -2.46 -14.02
C LEU A 60 6.18 -2.04 -13.73
N MET A 61 5.25 -2.36 -14.63
CA MET A 61 3.81 -2.10 -14.44
C MET A 61 3.25 -2.84 -13.23
N ALA A 62 3.60 -4.12 -13.06
CA ALA A 62 3.22 -4.90 -11.88
C ALA A 62 3.80 -4.30 -10.60
N ALA A 63 5.08 -3.92 -10.62
CA ALA A 63 5.76 -3.32 -9.48
C ALA A 63 5.07 -2.02 -9.03
N VAL A 64 4.73 -1.14 -9.96
CA VAL A 64 4.05 0.14 -9.68
C VAL A 64 2.66 -0.09 -9.08
N LEU A 65 1.87 -0.99 -9.65
CA LEU A 65 0.54 -1.32 -9.12
C LEU A 65 0.63 -1.94 -7.71
N LEU A 66 1.60 -2.82 -7.47
CA LEU A 66 1.83 -3.41 -6.14
C LEU A 66 2.36 -2.36 -5.16
N TRP A 67 3.25 -1.47 -5.58
CA TRP A 67 3.71 -0.37 -4.72
C TRP A 67 2.55 0.52 -4.28
N ASP A 68 1.62 0.81 -5.18
CA ASP A 68 0.45 1.63 -4.86
C ASP A 68 -0.45 0.95 -3.80
N VAL A 69 -0.43 -0.39 -3.67
CA VAL A 69 -1.07 -1.10 -2.54
C VAL A 69 -0.48 -0.67 -1.20
N LEU A 70 0.85 -0.73 -1.06
CA LEU A 70 1.55 -0.33 0.16
C LEU A 70 1.29 1.15 0.49
N PHE A 71 1.46 2.01 -0.52
CA PHE A 71 1.28 3.46 -0.42
C PHE A 71 -0.12 3.82 0.08
N ARG A 72 -1.15 3.22 -0.52
CA ARG A 72 -2.56 3.49 -0.15
C ARG A 72 -2.95 2.87 1.17
N ALA A 73 -2.46 1.68 1.48
CA ALA A 73 -2.72 1.04 2.75
C ALA A 73 -2.19 1.89 3.91
N HIS A 74 -0.97 2.38 3.78
CA HIS A 74 -0.33 3.26 4.75
C HIS A 74 -1.06 4.60 4.90
N LEU A 75 -1.24 5.34 3.80
CA LEU A 75 -1.92 6.64 3.84
C LEU A 75 -3.39 6.49 4.21
N GLY A 76 -4.04 5.38 3.83
CA GLY A 76 -5.44 5.13 4.18
C GLY A 76 -5.67 5.05 5.69
N VAL A 77 -4.75 4.48 6.44
CA VAL A 77 -4.78 4.47 7.92
C VAL A 77 -4.41 5.84 8.48
N SER A 78 -3.27 6.39 8.06
CA SER A 78 -2.73 7.64 8.61
C SER A 78 -3.68 8.81 8.39
N LEU A 79 -4.18 9.02 7.17
CA LEU A 79 -5.06 10.14 6.85
C LEU A 79 -6.42 10.01 7.53
N ALA A 80 -6.99 8.80 7.61
CA ALA A 80 -8.25 8.59 8.32
C ALA A 80 -8.10 8.90 9.83
N PHE A 81 -6.95 8.58 10.41
CA PHE A 81 -6.63 8.95 11.78
C PHE A 81 -6.41 10.47 11.94
N PHE A 82 -5.69 11.12 11.01
CA PHE A 82 -5.46 12.57 11.04
C PHE A 82 -6.77 13.35 10.92
N GLU A 83 -7.75 12.85 10.15
CA GLU A 83 -9.08 13.45 10.09
C GLU A 83 -9.75 13.54 11.47
N GLU A 84 -9.57 12.51 12.32
CA GLU A 84 -10.09 12.54 13.70
C GLU A 84 -9.32 13.54 14.58
N MET A 85 -8.00 13.69 14.35
CA MET A 85 -7.19 14.69 15.05
C MET A 85 -7.58 16.11 14.64
N TYR A 86 -7.66 16.41 13.35
CA TYR A 86 -8.02 17.74 12.82
C TYR A 86 -9.41 18.19 13.25
N SER A 87 -10.36 17.24 13.24
CA SER A 87 -11.73 17.50 13.67
C SER A 87 -11.88 17.59 15.19
N ARG A 88 -10.79 17.40 15.96
CA ARG A 88 -10.79 17.33 17.44
C ARG A 88 -11.77 16.30 17.99
N ASN A 89 -12.05 15.25 17.23
CA ASN A 89 -13.07 14.27 17.55
C ASN A 89 -12.57 13.13 18.45
N LEU A 90 -11.25 12.96 18.60
CA LEU A 90 -10.67 11.88 19.41
C LEU A 90 -11.20 11.88 20.86
N GLY A 91 -11.36 13.06 21.49
CA GLY A 91 -11.93 13.17 22.84
C GLY A 91 -13.32 12.56 22.93
N HIS A 92 -14.17 12.81 21.94
CA HIS A 92 -15.53 12.25 21.87
C HIS A 92 -15.49 10.74 21.62
N LEU A 93 -14.57 10.25 20.81
CA LEU A 93 -14.40 8.81 20.55
C LEU A 93 -13.96 8.06 21.82
N PHE A 94 -13.04 8.63 22.61
CA PHE A 94 -12.56 8.01 23.84
C PHE A 94 -13.58 8.04 25.02
N VAL A 95 -14.51 8.98 25.01
CA VAL A 95 -15.62 9.01 25.99
C VAL A 95 -16.76 8.06 25.55
N SER A 96 -16.81 7.69 24.26
CA SER A 96 -17.81 6.75 23.74
C SER A 96 -17.48 5.31 24.17
N PRO A 97 -18.44 4.35 24.10
CA PRO A 97 -18.19 2.94 24.42
C PRO A 97 -17.31 2.21 23.34
N LEU A 98 -16.58 2.95 22.51
CA LEU A 98 -15.69 2.42 21.47
C LEU A 98 -14.36 2.02 22.10
N ARG A 99 -13.90 0.79 21.85
CA ARG A 99 -12.59 0.33 22.27
C ARG A 99 -11.52 0.74 21.25
N VAL A 100 -10.28 0.94 21.70
CA VAL A 100 -9.15 1.28 20.80
C VAL A 100 -8.97 0.23 19.68
N SER A 101 -9.10 -1.04 20.01
CA SER A 101 -9.03 -2.12 19.02
C SER A 101 -10.15 -2.06 17.95
N GLU A 102 -11.32 -1.55 18.32
CA GLU A 102 -12.43 -1.35 17.40
C GLU A 102 -12.21 -0.14 16.48
N LEU A 103 -11.60 0.93 17.02
CA LEU A 103 -11.16 2.06 16.21
C LEU A 103 -10.09 1.63 15.20
N ILE A 104 -9.06 0.90 15.65
CA ILE A 104 -8.03 0.35 14.77
C ILE A 104 -8.68 -0.53 13.69
N GLY A 105 -9.55 -1.47 14.07
CA GLY A 105 -10.27 -2.32 13.11
C GLY A 105 -11.06 -1.54 12.07
N ALA A 106 -11.69 -0.42 12.46
CA ALA A 106 -12.40 0.46 11.53
C ALA A 106 -11.42 1.19 10.58
N LEU A 107 -10.28 1.69 11.07
CA LEU A 107 -9.25 2.33 10.26
C LEU A 107 -8.66 1.36 9.23
N LEU A 108 -8.33 0.13 9.64
CA LEU A 108 -7.83 -0.91 8.75
C LEU A 108 -8.86 -1.28 7.68
N THR A 109 -10.13 -1.41 8.07
CA THR A 109 -11.20 -1.74 7.14
C THR A 109 -11.42 -0.65 6.10
N ILE A 110 -11.46 0.62 6.49
CA ILE A 110 -11.63 1.72 5.53
C ILE A 110 -10.40 1.88 4.63
N SER A 111 -9.20 1.64 5.16
CA SER A 111 -7.95 1.60 4.38
C SER A 111 -8.02 0.49 3.31
N LEU A 112 -8.45 -0.72 3.68
CA LEU A 112 -8.64 -1.82 2.74
C LEU A 112 -9.62 -1.45 1.61
N LEU A 113 -10.79 -0.88 1.97
CA LEU A 113 -11.80 -0.49 0.98
C LEU A 113 -11.25 0.58 0.01
N ARG A 114 -10.55 1.60 0.51
CA ARG A 114 -9.90 2.63 -0.31
C ARG A 114 -8.83 2.04 -1.22
N THR A 115 -8.01 1.13 -0.70
CA THR A 115 -6.95 0.45 -1.47
C THR A 115 -7.56 -0.40 -2.58
N LEU A 116 -8.52 -1.26 -2.27
CA LEU A 116 -9.19 -2.10 -3.27
C LEU A 116 -9.86 -1.28 -4.38
N THR A 117 -10.52 -0.18 -4.00
CA THR A 117 -11.20 0.68 -4.98
C THR A 117 -10.18 1.40 -5.89
N GLY A 118 -9.13 1.97 -5.32
CA GLY A 118 -8.11 2.71 -6.09
C GLY A 118 -7.28 1.80 -7.00
N ILE A 119 -6.72 0.71 -6.43
CA ILE A 119 -5.91 -0.25 -7.18
C ILE A 119 -6.75 -1.04 -8.17
N GLY A 120 -7.97 -1.45 -7.77
CA GLY A 120 -8.88 -2.15 -8.68
C GLY A 120 -9.21 -1.29 -9.90
N GLY A 121 -9.47 0.01 -9.71
CA GLY A 121 -9.67 0.95 -10.80
C GLY A 121 -8.44 1.08 -11.71
N ALA A 122 -7.23 1.24 -11.14
CA ALA A 122 -5.99 1.31 -11.90
C ALA A 122 -5.67 0.01 -12.65
N ALA A 123 -5.86 -1.15 -12.01
CA ALA A 123 -5.63 -2.45 -12.62
C ALA A 123 -6.58 -2.70 -13.82
N LEU A 124 -7.84 -2.26 -13.71
CA LEU A 124 -8.79 -2.33 -14.79
C LEU A 124 -8.46 -1.36 -15.93
N LEU A 125 -7.94 -0.16 -15.63
CA LEU A 125 -7.48 0.80 -16.63
C LEU A 125 -6.20 0.36 -17.34
N ALA A 126 -5.34 -0.42 -16.68
CA ALA A 126 -4.11 -0.95 -17.30
C ALA A 126 -4.39 -1.87 -18.50
N ILE A 127 -5.52 -2.59 -18.49
CA ILE A 127 -5.89 -3.53 -19.54
C ILE A 127 -6.10 -2.80 -20.88
N PRO A 128 -7.05 -1.84 -21.02
CA PRO A 128 -7.29 -1.18 -22.31
C PRO A 128 -6.22 -0.19 -22.72
N LEU A 129 -5.42 0.37 -21.76
CA LEU A 129 -4.41 1.38 -22.09
C LEU A 129 -3.07 0.77 -22.49
N TYR A 130 -2.69 -0.37 -21.90
CA TYR A 130 -1.36 -0.96 -22.04
C TYR A 130 -1.35 -2.45 -22.34
N ASP A 131 -2.52 -3.06 -22.58
CA ASP A 131 -2.68 -4.52 -22.78
C ASP A 131 -2.01 -5.33 -21.65
N PHE A 132 -2.01 -4.74 -20.43
CA PHE A 132 -1.39 -5.33 -19.26
C PHE A 132 -2.43 -5.71 -18.21
N SER A 133 -2.38 -6.97 -17.75
CA SER A 133 -3.24 -7.48 -16.68
C SER A 133 -2.42 -8.01 -15.53
N ILE A 134 -2.48 -7.33 -14.39
CA ILE A 134 -1.85 -7.82 -13.14
C ILE A 134 -2.47 -9.13 -12.65
N PHE A 135 -3.72 -9.42 -13.06
CA PHE A 135 -4.42 -10.66 -12.70
C PHE A 135 -3.78 -11.90 -13.31
N GLY A 136 -2.93 -11.76 -14.35
CA GLY A 136 -2.10 -12.82 -14.90
C GLY A 136 -1.13 -13.44 -13.89
N LEU A 137 -0.81 -12.76 -12.78
CA LEU A 137 -0.04 -13.32 -11.68
C LEU A 137 -0.78 -14.43 -10.90
N GLY A 138 -2.09 -14.55 -11.07
CA GLY A 138 -2.90 -15.61 -10.45
C GLY A 138 -2.95 -15.54 -8.92
N LEU A 139 -2.95 -16.71 -8.26
CA LEU A 139 -3.01 -16.80 -6.80
C LEU A 139 -1.86 -16.08 -6.05
N PRO A 140 -0.61 -16.08 -6.52
CA PRO A 140 0.48 -15.29 -5.91
C PRO A 140 0.15 -13.80 -5.72
N LEU A 141 -0.68 -13.21 -6.59
CA LEU A 141 -1.10 -11.82 -6.46
C LEU A 141 -1.78 -11.54 -5.11
N LEU A 142 -2.60 -12.46 -4.62
CA LEU A 142 -3.27 -12.31 -3.32
C LEU A 142 -2.23 -12.27 -2.18
N GLY A 143 -1.18 -13.09 -2.26
CA GLY A 143 -0.09 -13.09 -1.29
C GLY A 143 0.72 -11.79 -1.34
N PHE A 144 1.07 -11.29 -2.53
CA PHE A 144 1.75 -10.01 -2.72
C PHE A 144 0.91 -8.86 -2.19
N PHE A 145 -0.36 -8.81 -2.58
CA PHE A 145 -1.32 -7.80 -2.11
C PHE A 145 -1.45 -7.80 -0.58
N ALA A 146 -1.69 -8.97 0.02
CA ALA A 146 -1.88 -9.08 1.47
C ALA A 146 -0.63 -8.63 2.26
N ASN A 147 0.57 -9.06 1.84
CA ASN A 147 1.81 -8.66 2.51
C ASN A 147 2.06 -7.16 2.43
N LEU A 148 1.86 -6.54 1.27
CA LEU A 148 2.04 -5.09 1.11
C LEU A 148 0.96 -4.29 1.85
N LEU A 149 -0.28 -4.77 1.86
CA LEU A 149 -1.37 -4.17 2.63
C LEU A 149 -1.05 -4.16 4.12
N VAL A 150 -0.63 -5.30 4.67
CA VAL A 150 -0.30 -5.45 6.10
C VAL A 150 0.91 -4.58 6.48
N MET A 151 1.95 -4.55 5.64
CA MET A 151 3.08 -3.64 5.86
C MET A 151 2.64 -2.17 5.87
N GLY A 152 1.78 -1.78 4.93
CA GLY A 152 1.22 -0.42 4.89
C GLY A 152 0.43 -0.10 6.15
N TRP A 153 -0.35 -1.03 6.67
CA TRP A 153 -1.07 -0.88 7.93
C TRP A 153 -0.14 -0.72 9.12
N ALA A 154 0.93 -1.51 9.21
CA ALA A 154 1.92 -1.39 10.28
C ALA A 154 2.57 0.01 10.30
N ILE A 155 3.00 0.50 9.14
CA ILE A 155 3.56 1.85 9.00
C ILE A 155 2.51 2.92 9.35
N GLY A 156 1.28 2.78 8.87
CA GLY A 156 0.19 3.70 9.14
C GLY A 156 -0.17 3.80 10.62
N LEU A 157 -0.19 2.68 11.33
CA LEU A 157 -0.41 2.63 12.78
C LEU A 157 0.76 3.24 13.55
N LEU A 158 2.01 2.95 13.14
CA LEU A 158 3.20 3.56 13.74
C LEU A 158 3.16 5.09 13.62
N VAL A 159 2.88 5.61 12.43
CA VAL A 159 2.76 7.06 12.20
C VAL A 159 1.62 7.67 13.00
N SER A 160 0.48 6.98 13.08
CA SER A 160 -0.64 7.42 13.93
C SER A 160 -0.25 7.51 15.40
N GLY A 161 0.53 6.53 15.90
CA GLY A 161 1.09 6.55 17.24
C GLY A 161 2.07 7.70 17.48
N LEU A 162 2.93 8.01 16.50
CA LEU A 162 3.85 9.16 16.56
C LEU A 162 3.07 10.48 16.62
N VAL A 163 2.02 10.62 15.83
CA VAL A 163 1.16 11.83 15.86
C VAL A 163 0.40 11.95 17.18
N LEU A 164 -0.05 10.85 17.76
CA LEU A 164 -0.65 10.87 19.11
C LEU A 164 0.33 11.38 20.16
N ARG A 165 1.60 10.97 20.07
CA ARG A 165 2.63 11.31 21.05
C ARG A 165 3.21 12.71 20.89
N PHE A 166 3.48 13.14 19.65
CA PHE A 166 4.20 14.37 19.33
C PHE A 166 3.31 15.47 18.75
N GLY A 167 2.01 15.18 18.55
CA GLY A 167 1.05 16.10 17.95
C GLY A 167 1.13 16.15 16.44
N LEU A 168 0.33 17.05 15.83
CA LEU A 168 0.18 17.19 14.38
C LEU A 168 1.49 17.55 13.64
N GLY A 169 2.49 18.10 14.33
CA GLY A 169 3.82 18.32 13.73
C GLY A 169 4.51 17.05 13.23
N ALA A 170 4.12 15.89 13.75
CA ALA A 170 4.63 14.60 13.31
C ALA A 170 3.92 14.03 12.05
N GLU A 171 2.93 14.73 11.50
CA GLU A 171 2.19 14.31 10.29
C GLU A 171 3.09 14.08 9.08
N SER A 172 4.14 14.89 8.94
CA SER A 172 5.12 14.75 7.86
C SER A 172 5.79 13.36 7.83
N PHE A 173 5.85 12.64 8.96
CA PHE A 173 6.36 11.27 8.98
C PHE A 173 5.55 10.30 8.11
N ALA A 174 4.26 10.58 7.84
CA ALA A 174 3.48 9.78 6.92
C ALA A 174 4.08 9.80 5.50
N TRP A 175 4.55 10.96 5.06
CA TRP A 175 5.17 11.09 3.73
C TRP A 175 6.64 10.66 3.74
N VAL A 176 7.39 11.05 4.76
CA VAL A 176 8.82 10.71 4.88
C VAL A 176 9.02 9.21 4.93
N SER A 177 8.22 8.46 5.72
CA SER A 177 8.38 7.01 5.85
C SER A 177 8.19 6.29 4.51
N ILE A 178 7.14 6.63 3.76
CA ILE A 178 6.85 5.94 2.50
C ILE A 178 7.89 6.26 1.42
N PHE A 179 8.31 7.51 1.30
CA PHE A 179 9.33 7.91 0.35
C PHE A 179 10.74 7.42 0.73
N ALA A 180 11.03 7.23 2.02
CA ALA A 180 12.29 6.64 2.46
C ALA A 180 12.36 5.13 2.16
N ILE A 181 11.22 4.43 2.27
CA ILE A 181 11.12 2.99 2.00
C ILE A 181 11.20 2.71 0.49
N ALA A 182 10.65 3.57 -0.36
CA ALA A 182 10.57 3.36 -1.81
C ALA A 182 11.90 2.96 -2.47
N PRO A 183 13.01 3.69 -2.32
CA PRO A 183 14.27 3.35 -2.96
C PRO A 183 14.91 2.07 -2.41
N ILE A 184 14.57 1.67 -1.19
CA ILE A 184 15.18 0.51 -0.52
C ILE A 184 14.40 -0.78 -0.84
N SER A 185 13.10 -0.67 -1.14
CA SER A 185 12.20 -1.80 -1.37
C SER A 185 12.45 -2.58 -2.66
N GLY A 186 13.34 -2.13 -3.51
CA GLY A 186 13.62 -2.82 -4.78
C GLY A 186 12.43 -2.81 -5.76
N ILE A 187 11.63 -1.75 -5.78
CA ILE A 187 10.45 -1.63 -6.66
C ILE A 187 10.86 -1.60 -8.14
N TYR A 188 11.80 -0.71 -8.46
CA TYR A 188 12.18 -0.40 -9.84
C TYR A 188 13.41 -1.19 -10.32
N TYR A 189 14.19 -1.75 -9.40
CA TYR A 189 15.44 -2.47 -9.64
C TYR A 189 15.61 -3.61 -8.62
N PRO A 190 16.39 -4.64 -8.96
CA PRO A 190 16.70 -5.72 -8.03
C PRO A 190 17.50 -5.20 -6.81
N ILE A 191 17.34 -5.84 -5.66
CA ILE A 191 18.07 -5.48 -4.43
C ILE A 191 19.59 -5.60 -4.62
N SER A 192 20.05 -6.49 -5.50
CA SER A 192 21.47 -6.68 -5.83
C SER A 192 22.16 -5.43 -6.41
N VAL A 193 21.40 -4.45 -6.92
CA VAL A 193 21.94 -3.18 -7.43
C VAL A 193 22.31 -2.22 -6.29
N LEU A 194 21.73 -2.40 -5.12
CA LEU A 194 22.02 -1.57 -3.95
C LEU A 194 23.41 -1.85 -3.40
N PRO A 195 24.07 -0.87 -2.73
CA PRO A 195 25.27 -1.11 -1.94
C PRO A 195 25.04 -2.21 -0.88
N GLU A 196 26.05 -3.02 -0.58
CA GLU A 196 25.92 -4.18 0.32
C GLU A 196 25.27 -3.86 1.66
N TRP A 197 25.67 -2.76 2.31
CA TRP A 197 25.09 -2.35 3.58
C TRP A 197 23.59 -2.03 3.46
N LEU A 198 23.14 -1.50 2.31
CA LEU A 198 21.75 -1.15 2.08
C LEU A 198 20.94 -2.40 1.67
N GLN A 199 21.55 -3.41 1.04
CA GLN A 199 20.91 -4.69 0.80
C GLN A 199 20.50 -5.36 2.11
N HIS A 200 21.35 -5.32 3.14
CA HIS A 200 21.00 -5.84 4.47
C HIS A 200 19.79 -5.12 5.05
N VAL A 201 19.73 -3.78 4.94
CA VAL A 201 18.56 -3.00 5.38
C VAL A 201 17.31 -3.37 4.56
N ALA A 202 17.45 -3.53 3.25
CA ALA A 202 16.34 -3.90 2.36
C ALA A 202 15.69 -5.22 2.75
N TRP A 203 16.48 -6.22 3.14
CA TRP A 203 15.97 -7.52 3.56
C TRP A 203 15.18 -7.52 4.89
N PHE A 204 15.26 -6.46 5.70
CA PHE A 204 14.35 -6.27 6.82
C PHE A 204 12.96 -5.74 6.39
N LEU A 205 12.80 -5.31 5.15
CA LEU A 205 11.52 -4.81 4.66
C LEU A 205 10.69 -5.93 4.02
N PRO A 206 9.45 -6.19 4.47
CA PRO A 206 8.55 -7.15 3.81
C PRO A 206 8.34 -6.86 2.33
N SER A 207 8.30 -5.58 1.94
CA SER A 207 8.15 -5.14 0.55
C SER A 207 9.26 -5.65 -0.35
N SER A 208 10.51 -5.70 0.11
CA SER A 208 11.65 -6.20 -0.65
C SER A 208 11.47 -7.66 -1.06
N HIS A 209 11.00 -8.50 -0.14
CA HIS A 209 10.69 -9.90 -0.41
C HIS A 209 9.56 -10.06 -1.42
N VAL A 210 8.54 -9.19 -1.33
CA VAL A 210 7.41 -9.20 -2.27
C VAL A 210 7.87 -8.82 -3.67
N PHE A 211 8.66 -7.75 -3.84
CA PHE A 211 9.11 -7.31 -5.15
C PHE A 211 10.11 -8.28 -5.80
N GLU A 212 11.01 -8.90 -5.02
CA GLU A 212 11.88 -9.97 -5.53
C GLU A 212 11.08 -11.22 -5.89
N GLY A 213 10.10 -11.60 -5.07
CA GLY A 213 9.20 -12.72 -5.38
C GLY A 213 8.35 -12.48 -6.63
N MET A 214 7.87 -11.26 -6.83
CA MET A 214 7.16 -10.86 -8.05
C MET A 214 8.07 -10.95 -9.28
N ARG A 215 9.32 -10.46 -9.19
CA ARG A 215 10.30 -10.57 -10.29
C ARG A 215 10.61 -12.01 -10.65
N ALA A 216 10.87 -12.86 -9.66
CA ALA A 216 11.11 -14.28 -9.90
C ALA A 216 9.92 -14.95 -10.61
N LEU A 217 8.69 -14.61 -10.20
CA LEU A 217 7.49 -15.13 -10.84
C LEU A 217 7.34 -14.66 -12.29
N MET A 218 7.62 -13.39 -12.58
CA MET A 218 7.41 -12.82 -13.91
C MET A 218 8.53 -13.13 -14.90
N PHE A 219 9.79 -13.22 -14.46
CA PHE A 219 10.92 -13.51 -15.33
C PHE A 219 11.25 -15.00 -15.42
N GLU A 220 11.18 -15.70 -14.28
CA GLU A 220 11.64 -17.09 -14.16
C GLU A 220 10.45 -18.08 -14.14
N HIS A 221 9.22 -17.58 -14.12
CA HIS A 221 7.99 -18.37 -13.93
C HIS A 221 8.05 -19.26 -12.67
N ASN A 222 8.82 -18.84 -11.67
CA ASN A 222 9.02 -19.55 -10.43
C ASN A 222 8.46 -18.80 -9.24
N PHE A 223 7.46 -19.41 -8.56
CA PHE A 223 6.89 -18.82 -7.36
C PHE A 223 7.76 -19.11 -6.14
N ARG A 224 8.41 -18.08 -5.61
CA ARG A 224 9.26 -18.12 -4.41
C ARG A 224 8.41 -18.03 -3.13
N GLY A 225 7.88 -19.16 -2.67
CA GLY A 225 7.09 -19.25 -1.43
C GLY A 225 7.89 -18.92 -0.17
N ASP A 226 9.21 -19.14 -0.20
CA ASP A 226 10.15 -18.75 0.86
C ASP A 226 10.14 -17.23 1.12
N LEU A 227 10.22 -16.43 0.06
CA LEU A 227 10.17 -14.97 0.16
C LEU A 227 8.82 -14.48 0.69
N MET A 228 7.73 -15.12 0.25
CA MET A 228 6.38 -14.80 0.75
C MET A 228 6.23 -15.07 2.24
N TRP A 229 6.77 -16.18 2.70
CA TRP A 229 6.75 -16.54 4.12
C TRP A 229 7.59 -15.57 4.95
N GLN A 230 8.79 -15.23 4.50
CA GLN A 230 9.66 -14.23 5.16
C GLN A 230 8.97 -12.87 5.28
N ALA A 231 8.33 -12.40 4.20
CA ALA A 231 7.53 -11.17 4.23
C ALA A 231 6.40 -11.24 5.26
N ALA A 232 5.68 -12.37 5.32
CA ALA A 232 4.57 -12.54 6.27
C ALA A 232 5.06 -12.54 7.72
N VAL A 233 6.17 -13.22 8.02
CA VAL A 233 6.78 -13.24 9.36
C VAL A 233 7.21 -11.83 9.79
N LEU A 234 7.90 -11.09 8.92
CA LEU A 234 8.30 -9.72 9.20
C LEU A 234 7.09 -8.81 9.44
N ASN A 235 6.03 -8.97 8.65
CA ASN A 235 4.78 -8.21 8.83
C ASN A 235 4.12 -8.47 10.18
N ILE A 236 4.10 -9.73 10.64
CA ILE A 236 3.58 -10.07 11.97
C ILE A 236 4.42 -9.40 13.07
N LEU A 237 5.75 -9.44 12.94
CA LEU A 237 6.65 -8.79 13.88
C LEU A 237 6.40 -7.27 13.96
N TYR A 238 6.24 -6.60 12.81
CA TYR A 238 5.99 -5.15 12.77
C TYR A 238 4.59 -4.74 13.24
N LEU A 239 3.60 -5.63 13.17
CA LEU A 239 2.29 -5.36 13.77
C LEU A 239 2.27 -5.54 15.30
N LEU A 240 3.22 -6.31 15.85
CA LEU A 240 3.35 -6.53 17.30
C LEU A 240 4.19 -5.47 18.01
N LEU A 241 4.97 -4.69 17.27
CA LEU A 241 5.76 -3.55 17.75
C LEU A 241 4.88 -2.30 17.90
#